data_2ebf714cdb2b2c94fb9c7c8c42c64bde
#
_entry.id   2ebf714cdb2b2c94fb9c7c8c42c64bde
#
_cell.length_a   1.000
_cell.length_b   1.000
_cell.length_c   1.000
_cell.angle_alpha   90.00
_cell.angle_beta   90.00
_cell.angle_gamma   90.00
#
_symmetry.space_group_name_H-M   'P 1'
#
loop_
_entity.id
_entity.type
_entity.pdbx_description
1 polymer ?
#
loop_
_entity_poly.entity_id
_entity_poly.type
_entity_poly.pdbx_seq_one_letter_code
_entity_poly.pdbx_strand_id
1 'polypeptide(L)'
;VKNKNLGRESEGAFIVEFEESKKLPPLLLLKKDGSSLYGLRDLATDRWRKNEYGENIKIINEVGSEQSEYFRQIFETEKMLGYFKEGERVHIAHGLYRFLDGKMSTRKGNVIWLEDIINEAEKRTGAINEETKEEVAIGALKFNDLKRESIKDIVFDMEEILNIKGDSGPYLQYSYARAK
;
A
#
# COMPACT_ATOMS: atom_id res chain seq x y z
N VAL A 1 -1.13 26.16 4.09
CA VAL A 1 -1.37 26.33 2.65
C VAL A 1 -1.77 27.77 2.36
N LYS A 2 -2.93 28.24 2.86
CA LYS A 2 -3.40 29.62 2.62
C LYS A 2 -2.37 30.69 2.98
N ASN A 3 -1.74 30.60 4.16
CA ASN A 3 -0.72 31.56 4.62
C ASN A 3 0.56 31.58 3.77
N LYS A 4 0.80 30.58 2.94
CA LYS A 4 1.94 30.48 2.02
C LYS A 4 1.59 30.80 0.58
N ASN A 5 0.34 31.23 0.32
CA ASN A 5 -0.20 31.48 -1.03
C ASN A 5 -0.06 30.27 -1.98
N LEU A 6 -0.08 29.06 -1.43
CA LEU A 6 0.02 27.81 -2.18
C LEU A 6 -1.36 27.21 -2.44
N GLY A 7 -2.14 27.91 -3.22
CA GLY A 7 -3.45 27.42 -3.60
C GLY A 7 -4.40 28.57 -3.86
N ARG A 8 -5.47 28.29 -4.56
CA ARG A 8 -6.49 29.25 -4.93
C ARG A 8 -7.89 28.66 -4.85
N GLU A 9 -8.86 29.53 -4.86
CA GLU A 9 -10.26 29.12 -5.06
C GLU A 9 -10.52 28.84 -6.53
N SER A 10 -11.19 27.74 -6.80
CA SER A 10 -11.64 27.34 -8.13
C SER A 10 -13.01 26.72 -8.02
N GLU A 11 -14.00 27.29 -8.70
CA GLU A 11 -15.40 26.85 -8.68
C GLU A 11 -15.99 26.67 -7.27
N GLY A 12 -15.50 27.47 -6.31
CA GLY A 12 -15.88 27.42 -4.89
C GLY A 12 -15.13 26.38 -4.05
N ALA A 13 -14.26 25.57 -4.63
CA ALA A 13 -13.37 24.67 -3.92
C ALA A 13 -11.99 25.32 -3.72
N PHE A 14 -11.23 24.91 -2.70
CA PHE A 14 -9.85 25.33 -2.53
C PHE A 14 -8.90 24.25 -3.03
N ILE A 15 -8.04 24.61 -3.99
CA ILE A 15 -7.14 23.69 -4.69
C ILE A 15 -5.69 24.14 -4.61
N VAL A 16 -4.75 23.19 -4.79
CA VAL A 16 -3.33 23.43 -5.10
C VAL A 16 -3.09 23.05 -6.54
N GLU A 17 -2.51 23.95 -7.32
CA GLU A 17 -2.09 23.70 -8.71
C GLU A 17 -0.60 23.39 -8.76
N PHE A 18 -0.22 22.63 -9.77
CA PHE A 18 1.16 22.24 -10.01
C PHE A 18 1.62 22.82 -11.36
N GLU A 19 2.94 22.99 -11.51
CA GLU A 19 3.53 23.35 -12.79
C GLU A 19 3.19 22.31 -13.87
N GLU A 20 2.98 22.73 -15.10
CA GLU A 20 2.68 21.84 -16.23
C GLU A 20 3.72 20.73 -16.42
N SER A 21 4.99 21.04 -16.12
CA SER A 21 6.11 20.07 -16.15
C SER A 21 5.87 18.82 -15.29
N LYS A 22 5.07 18.95 -14.22
CA LYS A 22 4.74 17.86 -13.29
C LYS A 22 3.67 16.91 -13.82
N LYS A 23 2.87 17.35 -14.79
CA LYS A 23 1.74 16.58 -15.34
C LYS A 23 0.81 16.02 -14.25
N LEU A 24 0.49 16.84 -13.27
CA LEU A 24 -0.41 16.51 -12.18
C LEU A 24 -1.67 17.34 -12.26
N PRO A 25 -2.85 16.75 -12.08
CA PRO A 25 -4.09 17.51 -11.90
C PRO A 25 -4.05 18.26 -10.57
N PRO A 26 -4.86 19.32 -10.40
CA PRO A 26 -4.95 20.05 -9.15
C PRO A 26 -5.34 19.16 -7.97
N LEU A 27 -4.72 19.36 -6.80
CA LEU A 27 -5.11 18.70 -5.56
C LEU A 27 -6.22 19.48 -4.87
N LEU A 28 -7.39 18.85 -4.70
CA LEU A 28 -8.49 19.40 -3.94
C LEU A 28 -8.25 19.26 -2.44
N LEU A 29 -8.32 20.37 -1.70
CA LEU A 29 -8.15 20.40 -0.26
C LEU A 29 -9.46 20.67 0.50
N LEU A 30 -10.30 21.58 0.00
CA LEU A 30 -11.59 21.92 0.59
C LEU A 30 -12.68 21.88 -0.47
N LYS A 31 -13.86 21.42 -0.09
CA LYS A 31 -15.08 21.51 -0.91
C LYS A 31 -15.70 22.91 -0.82
N LYS A 32 -16.74 23.17 -1.63
CA LYS A 32 -17.52 24.42 -1.63
C LYS A 32 -18.14 24.76 -0.27
N ASP A 33 -18.51 23.74 0.50
CA ASP A 33 -19.10 23.89 1.83
C ASP A 33 -18.02 24.09 2.93
N GLY A 34 -16.75 24.20 2.56
CA GLY A 34 -15.63 24.35 3.47
C GLY A 34 -15.17 23.04 4.14
N SER A 35 -15.82 21.92 3.86
CA SER A 35 -15.39 20.63 4.42
C SER A 35 -14.06 20.18 3.84
N SER A 36 -13.21 19.57 4.71
CA SER A 36 -11.89 19.08 4.32
C SER A 36 -11.99 17.77 3.53
N LEU A 37 -11.15 17.65 2.50
CA LEU A 37 -10.89 16.40 1.81
C LEU A 37 -9.66 15.67 2.38
N TYR A 38 -9.46 14.45 1.94
CA TYR A 38 -8.34 13.60 2.41
C TYR A 38 -6.99 14.31 2.28
N GLY A 39 -6.74 14.99 1.15
CA GLY A 39 -5.48 15.70 0.91
C GLY A 39 -5.10 16.69 2.01
N LEU A 40 -6.07 17.47 2.51
CA LEU A 40 -5.78 18.40 3.61
C LEU A 40 -5.47 17.69 4.93
N ARG A 41 -6.16 16.57 5.18
CA ARG A 41 -5.95 15.74 6.40
C ARG A 41 -4.60 15.06 6.37
N ASP A 42 -4.20 14.52 5.21
CA ASP A 42 -2.90 13.87 5.04
C ASP A 42 -1.75 14.86 5.23
N LEU A 43 -1.83 16.04 4.60
CA LEU A 43 -0.85 17.11 4.80
C LEU A 43 -0.72 17.54 6.27
N ALA A 44 -1.84 17.62 7.00
CA ALA A 44 -1.85 17.94 8.41
C ALA A 44 -1.23 16.82 9.27
N THR A 45 -1.59 15.56 8.97
CA THR A 45 -1.07 14.39 9.67
C THR A 45 0.44 14.25 9.47
N ASP A 46 0.92 14.45 8.25
CA ASP A 46 2.35 14.31 7.95
C ASP A 46 3.16 15.45 8.55
N ARG A 47 2.60 16.67 8.62
CA ARG A 47 3.20 17.75 9.37
C ARG A 47 3.27 17.43 10.88
N TRP A 48 2.22 16.87 11.44
CA TRP A 48 2.19 16.42 12.84
C TRP A 48 3.23 15.32 13.09
N ARG A 49 3.32 14.32 12.21
CA ARG A 49 4.34 13.26 12.29
C ARG A 49 5.75 13.83 12.33
N LYS A 50 6.05 14.81 11.49
CA LYS A 50 7.36 15.45 11.46
C LYS A 50 7.66 16.20 12.76
N ASN A 51 6.67 16.85 13.35
CA ASN A 51 6.83 17.53 14.65
C ASN A 51 7.02 16.53 15.79
N GLU A 52 6.32 15.39 15.76
CA GLU A 52 6.34 14.37 16.82
C GLU A 52 7.61 13.53 16.78
N TYR A 53 8.01 13.08 15.58
CA TYR A 53 9.12 12.14 15.41
C TYR A 53 10.44 12.78 14.99
N GLY A 54 10.45 14.10 14.73
CA GLY A 54 11.64 14.87 14.38
C GLY A 54 11.78 15.20 12.90
N GLU A 55 12.69 16.12 12.61
CA GLU A 55 12.84 16.69 11.26
C GLU A 55 13.43 15.72 10.22
N ASN A 56 14.16 14.70 10.64
CA ASN A 56 14.87 13.77 9.75
C ASN A 56 14.14 12.42 9.58
N ILE A 57 12.82 12.44 9.58
CA ILE A 57 12.02 11.23 9.36
C ILE A 57 11.80 10.94 7.88
N LYS A 58 11.71 9.67 7.57
CA LYS A 58 11.20 9.16 6.29
C LYS A 58 9.84 8.54 6.50
N ILE A 59 8.84 8.94 5.71
CA ILE A 59 7.50 8.37 5.77
C ILE A 59 7.28 7.50 4.54
N ILE A 60 6.94 6.25 4.78
CA ILE A 60 6.63 5.26 3.74
C ILE A 60 5.13 4.97 3.79
N ASN A 61 4.46 5.17 2.68
CA ASN A 61 3.05 4.81 2.48
C ASN A 61 2.98 3.59 1.56
N GLU A 62 2.55 2.45 2.10
CA GLU A 62 2.21 1.28 1.31
C GLU A 62 0.72 1.31 1.01
N VAL A 63 0.37 1.58 -0.23
CA VAL A 63 -1.02 1.76 -0.67
C VAL A 63 -1.15 1.30 -2.12
N GLY A 64 -2.35 0.89 -2.53
CA GLY A 64 -2.63 0.40 -3.87
C GLY A 64 -2.18 1.36 -4.98
N SER A 65 -1.73 0.80 -6.08
CA SER A 65 -1.15 1.52 -7.22
C SER A 65 -2.11 2.52 -7.86
N GLU A 66 -3.41 2.33 -7.69
CA GLU A 66 -4.44 3.25 -8.16
C GLU A 66 -4.40 4.62 -7.48
N GLN A 67 -3.72 4.73 -6.33
CA GLN A 67 -3.54 6.00 -5.60
C GLN A 67 -2.20 6.70 -5.92
N SER A 68 -1.43 6.19 -6.87
CA SER A 68 -0.09 6.74 -7.17
C SER A 68 -0.11 8.21 -7.58
N GLU A 69 -1.11 8.66 -8.36
CA GLU A 69 -1.24 10.06 -8.75
C GLU A 69 -1.53 10.95 -7.54
N TYR A 70 -2.42 10.50 -6.67
CA TYR A 70 -2.75 11.20 -5.43
C TYR A 70 -1.52 11.40 -4.53
N PHE A 71 -0.70 10.35 -4.32
CA PHE A 71 0.52 10.48 -3.51
C PHE A 71 1.55 11.40 -4.16
N ARG A 72 1.65 11.42 -5.48
CA ARG A 72 2.48 12.40 -6.18
C ARG A 72 2.03 13.83 -5.93
N GLN A 73 0.72 14.10 -5.91
CA GLN A 73 0.16 15.42 -5.60
C GLN A 73 0.47 15.81 -4.13
N ILE A 74 0.30 14.90 -3.17
CA ILE A 74 0.60 15.13 -1.76
C ILE A 74 2.09 15.45 -1.58
N PHE A 75 2.99 14.63 -2.11
CA PHE A 75 4.43 14.81 -1.95
C PHE A 75 4.92 16.12 -2.59
N GLU A 76 4.39 16.47 -3.76
CA GLU A 76 4.73 17.74 -4.39
C GLU A 76 4.23 18.93 -3.57
N THR A 77 3.00 18.86 -3.04
CA THR A 77 2.47 19.90 -2.15
C THR A 77 3.29 20.05 -0.87
N GLU A 78 3.76 18.96 -0.29
CA GLU A 78 4.62 18.96 0.89
C GLU A 78 5.99 19.60 0.63
N LYS A 79 6.57 19.36 -0.57
CA LYS A 79 7.79 20.04 -1.01
C LYS A 79 7.57 21.54 -1.17
N MET A 80 6.47 21.95 -1.83
CA MET A 80 6.10 23.37 -1.97
C MET A 80 5.88 24.05 -0.60
N LEU A 81 5.37 23.32 0.38
CA LEU A 81 5.22 23.79 1.76
C LEU A 81 6.55 23.81 2.52
N GLY A 82 7.61 23.19 2.00
CA GLY A 82 8.89 23.04 2.69
C GLY A 82 8.82 22.08 3.89
N TYR A 83 7.85 21.15 3.89
CA TYR A 83 7.71 20.17 4.97
C TYR A 83 8.65 18.99 4.80
N PHE A 84 8.81 18.50 3.57
CA PHE A 84 9.64 17.36 3.23
C PHE A 84 10.53 17.64 2.03
N LYS A 85 11.69 17.00 2.02
CA LYS A 85 12.65 17.01 0.92
C LYS A 85 12.43 15.80 0.00
N GLU A 86 13.10 15.81 -1.14
CA GLU A 86 13.13 14.66 -2.04
C GLU A 86 13.62 13.41 -1.32
N GLY A 87 12.91 12.30 -1.49
CA GLY A 87 13.24 11.00 -0.89
C GLY A 87 12.80 10.80 0.56
N GLU A 88 12.33 11.84 1.27
CA GLU A 88 11.76 11.71 2.62
C GLU A 88 10.34 11.12 2.60
N ARG A 89 9.65 11.19 1.45
CA ARG A 89 8.34 10.61 1.21
C ARG A 89 8.43 9.53 0.16
N VAL A 90 7.90 8.36 0.47
CA VAL A 90 7.90 7.20 -0.43
C VAL A 90 6.53 6.57 -0.48
N HIS A 91 6.03 6.34 -1.69
CA HIS A 91 4.87 5.51 -1.93
C HIS A 91 5.35 4.16 -2.47
N ILE A 92 5.10 3.10 -1.71
CA ILE A 92 5.24 1.73 -2.19
C ILE A 92 3.88 1.33 -2.76
N ALA A 93 3.78 1.43 -4.08
CA ALA A 93 2.57 1.04 -4.79
C ALA A 93 2.48 -0.48 -4.86
N HIS A 94 1.39 -1.05 -4.40
CA HIS A 94 1.13 -2.48 -4.58
C HIS A 94 0.00 -2.73 -5.57
N GLY A 95 0.07 -3.88 -6.26
CA GLY A 95 -0.98 -4.38 -7.13
C GLY A 95 -2.18 -4.91 -6.34
N LEU A 96 -3.19 -5.35 -7.06
CA LEU A 96 -4.40 -5.93 -6.48
C LEU A 96 -4.31 -7.45 -6.41
N TYR A 97 -4.88 -8.03 -5.35
CA TYR A 97 -5.16 -9.45 -5.30
C TYR A 97 -6.35 -9.78 -6.21
N ARG A 98 -6.16 -10.78 -7.05
CA ARG A 98 -7.21 -11.35 -7.90
C ARG A 98 -7.35 -12.82 -7.57
N PHE A 99 -8.57 -13.28 -7.42
CA PHE A 99 -8.86 -14.70 -7.27
C PHE A 99 -9.23 -15.30 -8.62
N LEU A 100 -8.97 -16.60 -8.81
CA LEU A 100 -9.27 -17.30 -10.06
C LEU A 100 -10.76 -17.16 -10.45
N ASP A 101 -11.65 -17.06 -9.47
CA ASP A 101 -13.10 -16.93 -9.66
C ASP A 101 -13.60 -15.50 -9.88
N GLY A 102 -12.70 -14.51 -9.95
CA GLY A 102 -13.03 -13.11 -10.22
C GLY A 102 -12.51 -12.11 -9.19
N LYS A 103 -12.86 -10.83 -9.38
CA LYS A 103 -12.42 -9.72 -8.49
C LYS A 103 -13.09 -9.81 -7.13
N MET A 104 -12.31 -9.61 -6.06
CA MET A 104 -12.87 -9.25 -4.76
C MET A 104 -13.72 -7.97 -4.90
N SER A 105 -14.95 -8.03 -4.43
CA SER A 105 -15.83 -6.86 -4.41
C SER A 105 -16.53 -6.76 -3.07
N THR A 106 -16.08 -5.83 -2.26
CA THR A 106 -16.72 -5.46 -0.99
C THR A 106 -18.20 -5.07 -1.17
N ARG A 107 -18.55 -4.50 -2.33
CA ARG A 107 -19.93 -4.12 -2.66
C ARG A 107 -20.86 -5.32 -2.90
N LYS A 108 -20.32 -6.50 -3.22
CA LYS A 108 -21.08 -7.74 -3.46
C LYS A 108 -21.00 -8.71 -2.27
N GLY A 109 -20.40 -8.32 -1.15
CA GLY A 109 -20.25 -9.18 0.04
C GLY A 109 -19.16 -10.26 -0.09
N ASN A 110 -18.42 -10.30 -1.17
CA ASN A 110 -17.30 -11.23 -1.36
C ASN A 110 -16.01 -10.63 -0.77
N VAL A 111 -15.99 -10.50 0.54
CA VAL A 111 -14.77 -10.15 1.28
C VAL A 111 -14.16 -11.44 1.81
N ILE A 112 -12.93 -11.72 1.40
CA ILE A 112 -12.14 -12.81 1.97
C ILE A 112 -11.23 -12.19 3.03
N TRP A 113 -11.36 -12.65 4.26
CA TRP A 113 -10.53 -12.16 5.37
C TRP A 113 -9.14 -12.80 5.30
N LEU A 114 -8.11 -12.04 5.69
CA LEU A 114 -6.74 -12.57 5.76
C LEU A 114 -6.64 -13.80 6.67
N GLU A 115 -7.38 -13.80 7.76
CA GLU A 115 -7.48 -14.94 8.68
C GLU A 115 -8.01 -16.21 7.98
N ASP A 116 -9.02 -16.07 7.11
CA ASP A 116 -9.54 -17.21 6.35
C ASP A 116 -8.49 -17.78 5.39
N ILE A 117 -7.68 -16.90 4.77
CA ILE A 117 -6.58 -17.29 3.90
C ILE A 117 -5.50 -18.04 4.68
N ILE A 118 -5.11 -17.53 5.85
CA ILE A 118 -4.11 -18.16 6.71
C ILE A 118 -4.62 -19.53 7.18
N ASN A 119 -5.83 -19.59 7.72
CA ASN A 119 -6.45 -20.82 8.19
C ASN A 119 -6.56 -21.89 7.08
N GLU A 120 -6.88 -21.48 5.85
CA GLU A 120 -6.95 -22.39 4.71
C GLU A 120 -5.54 -22.86 4.29
N ALA A 121 -4.55 -21.96 4.32
CA ALA A 121 -3.18 -22.32 4.06
C ALA A 121 -2.66 -23.33 5.10
N GLU A 122 -2.89 -23.12 6.38
CA GLU A 122 -2.51 -24.05 7.46
C GLU A 122 -3.10 -25.44 7.28
N LYS A 123 -4.38 -25.54 6.94
CA LYS A 123 -5.05 -26.81 6.67
C LYS A 123 -4.41 -27.60 5.53
N ARG A 124 -3.87 -26.90 4.54
CA ARG A 124 -3.29 -27.52 3.32
C ARG A 124 -1.80 -27.79 3.40
N THR A 125 -1.08 -27.31 4.41
CA THR A 125 0.39 -27.49 4.54
C THR A 125 0.82 -28.94 4.66
N GLY A 126 -0.04 -29.83 5.17
CA GLY A 126 0.32 -31.22 5.50
C GLY A 126 1.30 -31.36 6.68
N ALA A 127 1.64 -30.28 7.38
CA ALA A 127 2.53 -30.32 8.53
C ALA A 127 1.88 -31.02 9.73
N ILE A 128 2.73 -31.59 10.61
CA ILE A 128 2.30 -32.51 11.67
C ILE A 128 1.78 -31.75 12.91
N ASN A 129 2.42 -30.61 13.24
CA ASN A 129 2.07 -29.83 14.43
C ASN A 129 1.63 -28.40 14.06
N GLU A 130 0.88 -27.76 14.96
CA GLU A 130 0.28 -26.45 14.71
C GLU A 130 1.31 -25.34 14.46
N GLU A 131 2.40 -25.32 15.24
CA GLU A 131 3.49 -24.33 15.08
C GLU A 131 4.10 -24.40 13.68
N THR A 132 4.43 -25.60 13.21
CA THR A 132 4.96 -25.80 11.85
C THR A 132 3.94 -25.45 10.77
N LYS A 133 2.63 -25.70 10.99
CA LYS A 133 1.57 -25.29 10.06
C LYS A 133 1.55 -23.77 9.87
N GLU A 134 1.54 -23.05 10.99
CA GLU A 134 1.53 -21.58 10.97
C GLU A 134 2.80 -21.02 10.28
N GLU A 135 3.99 -21.52 10.65
CA GLU A 135 5.25 -21.08 10.03
C GLU A 135 5.28 -21.34 8.52
N VAL A 136 4.82 -22.50 8.07
CA VAL A 136 4.79 -22.84 6.63
C VAL A 136 3.76 -22.00 5.91
N ALA A 137 2.56 -21.84 6.45
CA ALA A 137 1.48 -21.05 5.84
C ALA A 137 1.87 -19.58 5.71
N ILE A 138 2.33 -18.96 6.79
CA ILE A 138 2.74 -17.54 6.79
C ILE A 138 3.97 -17.34 5.88
N GLY A 139 4.94 -18.26 5.93
CA GLY A 139 6.11 -18.21 5.06
C GLY A 139 5.75 -18.33 3.57
N ALA A 140 4.80 -19.19 3.24
CA ALA A 140 4.29 -19.35 1.88
C ALA A 140 3.61 -18.07 1.35
N LEU A 141 2.74 -17.48 2.15
CA LEU A 141 2.03 -16.24 1.80
C LEU A 141 2.99 -15.07 1.63
N LYS A 142 3.89 -14.85 2.60
CA LYS A 142 4.91 -13.79 2.53
C LYS A 142 5.82 -13.95 1.31
N PHE A 143 6.28 -15.16 1.04
CA PHE A 143 7.12 -15.41 -0.14
C PHE A 143 6.37 -15.11 -1.43
N ASN A 144 5.11 -15.53 -1.54
CA ASN A 144 4.29 -15.27 -2.71
C ASN A 144 4.12 -13.77 -2.97
N ASP A 145 3.98 -12.95 -1.93
CA ASP A 145 3.90 -11.50 -2.05
C ASP A 145 5.22 -10.89 -2.50
N LEU A 146 6.31 -11.28 -1.85
CA LEU A 146 7.61 -10.62 -1.98
C LEU A 146 8.45 -11.11 -3.16
N LYS A 147 8.11 -12.24 -3.79
CA LYS A 147 8.86 -12.78 -4.94
C LYS A 147 8.73 -11.97 -6.23
N ARG A 148 7.87 -10.98 -6.26
CA ARG A 148 7.60 -10.15 -7.44
C ARG A 148 7.65 -8.66 -7.11
N GLU A 149 7.65 -7.83 -8.15
CA GLU A 149 7.56 -6.38 -7.98
C GLU A 149 6.20 -6.02 -7.33
N SER A 150 6.23 -5.18 -6.30
CA SER A 150 5.05 -4.83 -5.50
C SER A 150 3.87 -4.30 -6.32
N ILE A 151 4.15 -3.56 -7.41
CA ILE A 151 3.11 -2.94 -8.25
C ILE A 151 2.32 -3.95 -9.11
N LYS A 152 2.80 -5.18 -9.24
CA LYS A 152 2.12 -6.19 -10.07
C LYS A 152 0.95 -6.82 -9.32
N ASP A 153 -0.17 -6.99 -10.03
CA ASP A 153 -1.30 -7.75 -9.52
C ASP A 153 -0.89 -9.19 -9.20
N ILE A 154 -1.47 -9.72 -8.14
CA ILE A 154 -1.25 -11.09 -7.68
C ILE A 154 -2.50 -11.92 -7.99
N VAL A 155 -2.36 -12.96 -8.79
CA VAL A 155 -3.38 -14.00 -8.91
C VAL A 155 -3.16 -14.97 -7.76
N PHE A 156 -4.14 -15.04 -6.87
CA PHE A 156 -4.08 -15.89 -5.68
C PHE A 156 -4.47 -17.32 -6.04
N ASP A 157 -3.48 -18.21 -5.99
CA ASP A 157 -3.63 -19.65 -6.18
C ASP A 157 -2.99 -20.40 -5.02
N MET A 158 -3.81 -20.98 -4.17
CA MET A 158 -3.35 -21.68 -2.97
C MET A 158 -2.49 -22.91 -3.29
N GLU A 159 -2.75 -23.58 -4.41
CA GLU A 159 -1.97 -24.76 -4.83
C GLU A 159 -0.55 -24.35 -5.26
N GLU A 160 -0.44 -23.24 -6.00
CA GLU A 160 0.88 -22.68 -6.37
C GLU A 160 1.64 -22.21 -5.15
N ILE A 161 0.97 -21.47 -4.25
CA ILE A 161 1.58 -20.86 -3.05
C ILE A 161 2.18 -21.92 -2.11
N LEU A 162 1.49 -23.04 -1.94
CA LEU A 162 1.90 -24.12 -1.04
C LEU A 162 2.72 -25.23 -1.72
N ASN A 163 3.07 -25.09 -2.97
CA ASN A 163 3.79 -26.13 -3.72
C ASN A 163 5.23 -26.32 -3.22
N ILE A 164 5.55 -27.49 -2.69
CA ILE A 164 6.88 -27.85 -2.19
C ILE A 164 7.93 -28.16 -3.26
N LYS A 165 7.56 -28.11 -4.54
CA LYS A 165 8.45 -28.41 -5.68
C LYS A 165 8.68 -27.22 -6.61
N GLY A 166 8.10 -26.07 -6.30
CA GLY A 166 8.10 -24.90 -7.18
C GLY A 166 8.80 -23.67 -6.59
N ASP A 167 8.59 -22.54 -7.21
CA ASP A 167 9.03 -21.23 -6.73
C ASP A 167 8.09 -20.73 -5.61
N SER A 168 8.25 -21.30 -4.43
CA SER A 168 7.36 -21.11 -3.28
C SER A 168 8.12 -21.02 -1.95
N GLY A 169 7.46 -20.43 -0.95
CA GLY A 169 7.97 -20.38 0.42
C GLY A 169 8.25 -21.75 1.02
N PRO A 170 7.32 -22.72 0.94
CA PRO A 170 7.55 -24.07 1.43
C PRO A 170 8.74 -24.79 0.79
N TYR A 171 8.99 -24.59 -0.51
CA TYR A 171 10.18 -25.13 -1.16
C TYR A 171 11.48 -24.54 -0.58
N LEU A 172 11.50 -23.24 -0.33
CA LEU A 172 12.64 -22.56 0.26
C LEU A 172 12.89 -23.04 1.70
N GLN A 173 11.83 -23.15 2.52
CA GLN A 173 11.88 -23.66 3.88
C GLN A 173 12.37 -25.13 3.92
N TYR A 174 11.85 -25.97 3.05
CA TYR A 174 12.28 -27.36 2.91
C TYR A 174 13.75 -27.46 2.49
N SER A 175 14.18 -26.65 1.53
CA SER A 175 15.58 -26.64 1.06
C SER A 175 16.52 -26.21 2.17
N TYR A 176 16.15 -25.20 2.97
CA TYR A 176 16.92 -24.78 4.13
C TYR A 176 17.02 -25.88 5.20
N ALA A 177 15.89 -26.51 5.53
CA ALA A 177 15.88 -27.58 6.54
C ALA A 177 16.75 -28.78 6.13
N ARG A 178 16.84 -29.08 4.81
CA ARG A 178 17.71 -30.15 4.31
C ARG A 178 19.20 -29.81 4.28
N ALA A 179 19.52 -28.51 4.15
CA ALA A 179 20.92 -28.05 4.12
C ALA A 179 21.53 -27.92 5.50
N LYS A 180 20.70 -27.84 6.55
CA LYS A 180 21.11 -27.81 7.97
C LYS A 180 21.34 -29.21 8.52
#